data_b901feec02146dd1a08d515a7484950d
#
_entry.id   b901feec02146dd1a08d515a7484950d
#
_cell.length_a   1.000
_cell.length_b   1.000
_cell.length_c   1.000
_cell.angle_alpha   90.00
_cell.angle_beta   90.00
_cell.angle_gamma   90.00
#
_symmetry.space_group_name_H-M   'P 1'
#
loop_
_entity.id
_entity.type
_entity.pdbx_description
1 polymer ?
#
loop_
_entity_poly.entity_id
_entity_poly.type
_entity_poly.pdbx_seq_one_letter_code
_entity_poly.pdbx_strand_id
1 'polypeptide(L)'
;SMDHENEIIIYTHIGDNWMIESDANGWETYSELPRQRFEHQYFDDTNLIKNMVFDLQVPTIGAMPGPGFHWDSAMLCDVTICTEDTKIEVPHAQGGLVPGDGMGLMFQHYLGTKKGNYYMMTTRQVTAPQMLEWGLVSEVVPKGKAVERAWEIARMWKRMPYENRCIMSNLAKRPLMKLFMEDLKLHTVSEQYASLLRVAEGTLGDENSAQQDEKYISRVNDYRYATKDMEQPMNFELWDGMPKRAGEWFKKVESGEIENPYVFEHSNEPDWYNAF
;
A
#
# COMPACT_ATOMS: atom_id res chain seq x y z
N SER A 1 -0.23 18.88 -6.13
CA SER A 1 -1.02 20.00 -5.59
C SER A 1 -0.38 21.30 -6.03
N MET A 2 -1.16 22.16 -6.60
CA MET A 2 -0.75 23.56 -6.84
C MET A 2 -0.88 24.41 -5.57
N ASP A 3 -1.02 23.76 -4.45
CA ASP A 3 -1.04 24.36 -3.12
C ASP A 3 0.41 24.57 -2.67
N HIS A 4 0.88 25.80 -2.82
CA HIS A 4 2.22 26.20 -2.39
C HIS A 4 2.39 26.27 -0.87
N GLU A 5 1.35 25.94 -0.08
CA GLU A 5 1.38 25.89 1.37
C GLU A 5 2.04 24.60 1.86
N ASN A 6 1.86 23.48 1.13
CA ASN A 6 2.50 22.21 1.44
C ASN A 6 3.91 22.16 0.85
N GLU A 7 4.90 21.95 1.69
CA GLU A 7 6.30 21.96 1.29
C GLU A 7 6.92 20.56 1.18
N ILE A 8 6.42 19.61 1.98
CA ILE A 8 6.82 18.21 2.05
C ILE A 8 5.60 17.41 2.52
N ILE A 9 5.37 16.23 1.95
CA ILE A 9 4.29 15.35 2.37
C ILE A 9 4.90 14.11 3.05
N ILE A 10 4.45 13.81 4.26
CA ILE A 10 4.72 12.54 4.93
C ILE A 10 3.47 11.69 4.78
N TYR A 11 3.60 10.57 4.06
CA TYR A 11 2.54 9.60 3.85
C TYR A 11 2.72 8.44 4.83
N THR A 12 1.77 8.23 5.69
CA THR A 12 1.80 7.19 6.72
C THR A 12 0.42 6.60 6.94
N HIS A 13 0.33 5.58 7.76
CA HIS A 13 -0.92 4.94 8.14
C HIS A 13 -1.15 5.05 9.65
N ILE A 14 -2.43 4.92 10.06
CA ILE A 14 -2.85 4.98 11.46
C ILE A 14 -2.51 3.68 12.19
N GLY A 15 -1.93 3.79 13.40
CA GLY A 15 -1.58 2.65 14.25
C GLY A 15 -0.23 2.03 13.94
N ASP A 16 -0.03 0.79 14.40
CA ASP A 16 1.24 0.07 14.34
C ASP A 16 1.42 -0.76 13.07
N ASN A 17 0.44 -0.75 12.18
CA ASN A 17 0.49 -1.47 10.92
C ASN A 17 0.35 -0.51 9.75
N TRP A 18 0.81 -0.93 8.59
CA TRP A 18 0.45 -0.29 7.35
C TRP A 18 -1.03 -0.60 7.03
N MET A 19 -1.46 -0.48 5.83
CA MET A 19 -2.84 -0.75 5.43
C MET A 19 -3.16 -2.25 5.63
N ILE A 20 -3.96 -2.59 6.63
CA ILE A 20 -4.33 -3.99 6.94
C ILE A 20 -5.78 -4.32 6.58
N GLU A 21 -6.57 -3.31 6.22
CA GLU A 21 -8.00 -3.47 5.93
C GLU A 21 -8.49 -2.43 4.92
N SER A 22 -9.54 -2.80 4.20
CA SER A 22 -10.34 -1.89 3.38
C SER A 22 -11.69 -1.61 4.07
N ASP A 23 -12.32 -0.49 3.73
CA ASP A 23 -13.65 -0.15 4.23
C ASP A 23 -14.68 -1.17 3.74
N ALA A 24 -15.20 -1.99 4.68
CA ALA A 24 -16.20 -3.02 4.38
C ALA A 24 -17.49 -2.43 3.78
N ASN A 25 -17.87 -1.20 4.18
CA ASN A 25 -19.07 -0.55 3.62
C ASN A 25 -18.90 -0.23 2.12
N GLY A 26 -17.66 0.12 1.70
CA GLY A 26 -17.35 0.30 0.29
C GLY A 26 -17.50 -0.99 -0.52
N TRP A 27 -17.10 -2.12 0.05
CA TRP A 27 -17.20 -3.42 -0.60
C TRP A 27 -18.65 -3.91 -0.79
N GLU A 28 -19.53 -3.71 0.19
CA GLU A 28 -20.94 -4.05 0.07
C GLU A 28 -21.59 -3.30 -1.09
N THR A 29 -21.33 -2.01 -1.22
CA THR A 29 -21.84 -1.20 -2.33
C THR A 29 -21.35 -1.71 -3.70
N TYR A 30 -20.12 -2.18 -3.77
CA TYR A 30 -19.52 -2.71 -5.01
C TYR A 30 -20.07 -4.09 -5.40
N SER A 31 -20.48 -4.93 -4.45
CA SER A 31 -21.04 -6.25 -4.75
C SER A 31 -22.42 -6.15 -5.41
N GLU A 32 -23.20 -5.12 -5.09
CA GLU A 32 -24.53 -4.90 -5.62
C GLU A 32 -24.53 -4.33 -7.07
N LEU A 33 -23.46 -3.63 -7.47
CA LEU A 33 -23.34 -2.95 -8.75
C LEU A 33 -22.01 -3.26 -9.45
N PRO A 34 -21.82 -4.47 -9.98
CA PRO A 34 -20.54 -4.92 -10.56
C PRO A 34 -19.96 -3.97 -11.62
N ARG A 35 -20.83 -3.36 -12.46
CA ARG A 35 -20.38 -2.41 -13.47
C ARG A 35 -19.72 -1.18 -12.84
N GLN A 36 -20.35 -0.59 -11.83
CA GLN A 36 -19.80 0.60 -11.15
C GLN A 36 -18.48 0.28 -10.46
N ARG A 37 -18.37 -0.91 -9.85
CA ARG A 37 -17.11 -1.37 -9.28
C ARG A 37 -15.98 -1.37 -10.32
N PHE A 38 -16.20 -1.98 -11.50
CA PHE A 38 -15.18 -2.03 -12.52
C PHE A 38 -14.85 -0.67 -13.12
N GLU A 39 -15.86 0.18 -13.30
CA GLU A 39 -15.63 1.56 -13.73
C GLU A 39 -14.80 2.33 -12.69
N HIS A 40 -15.12 2.18 -11.40
CA HIS A 40 -14.40 2.82 -10.31
C HIS A 40 -12.95 2.33 -10.23
N GLN A 41 -12.71 1.04 -10.18
CA GLN A 41 -11.37 0.48 -10.18
C GLN A 41 -10.54 0.94 -11.39
N TYR A 42 -11.12 0.94 -12.58
CA TYR A 42 -10.41 1.36 -13.79
C TYR A 42 -10.01 2.83 -13.77
N PHE A 43 -10.87 3.70 -13.26
CA PHE A 43 -10.65 5.14 -13.29
C PHE A 43 -10.03 5.68 -12.00
N ASP A 44 -10.39 5.14 -10.84
CA ASP A 44 -10.07 5.72 -9.55
C ASP A 44 -8.92 5.03 -8.82
N ASP A 45 -8.77 3.71 -8.89
CA ASP A 45 -7.67 3.00 -8.23
C ASP A 45 -6.29 3.47 -8.74
N THR A 46 -6.22 3.80 -10.02
CA THR A 46 -5.01 4.38 -10.60
C THR A 46 -4.79 5.85 -10.23
N ASN A 47 -5.78 6.54 -9.63
CA ASN A 47 -5.64 7.94 -9.25
C ASN A 47 -4.62 8.14 -8.13
N LEU A 48 -4.46 7.20 -7.21
CA LEU A 48 -3.42 7.28 -6.19
C LEU A 48 -2.03 7.38 -6.85
N ILE A 49 -1.73 6.47 -7.77
CA ILE A 49 -0.45 6.47 -8.51
C ILE A 49 -0.30 7.77 -9.30
N LYS A 50 -1.35 8.16 -10.02
CA LYS A 50 -1.34 9.42 -10.78
C LYS A 50 -1.04 10.60 -9.88
N ASN A 51 -1.77 10.73 -8.78
CA ASN A 51 -1.60 11.85 -7.86
C ASN A 51 -0.21 11.85 -7.22
N MET A 52 0.25 10.71 -6.71
CA MET A 52 1.53 10.60 -6.02
C MET A 52 2.73 10.81 -6.94
N VAL A 53 2.67 10.29 -8.16
CA VAL A 53 3.82 10.27 -9.08
C VAL A 53 3.82 11.44 -10.06
N PHE A 54 2.65 11.84 -10.57
CA PHE A 54 2.55 12.87 -11.61
C PHE A 54 2.08 14.23 -11.11
N ASP A 55 1.13 14.28 -10.17
CA ASP A 55 0.46 15.53 -9.79
C ASP A 55 1.12 16.19 -8.57
N LEU A 56 1.73 15.42 -7.66
CA LEU A 56 2.44 16.00 -6.52
C LEU A 56 3.78 16.59 -6.96
N GLN A 57 3.93 17.88 -6.72
CA GLN A 57 5.13 18.65 -7.10
C GLN A 57 6.10 18.87 -5.94
N VAL A 58 5.74 18.44 -4.74
CA VAL A 58 6.57 18.56 -3.53
C VAL A 58 7.17 17.19 -3.14
N PRO A 59 8.30 17.17 -2.42
CA PRO A 59 8.90 15.94 -1.93
C PRO A 59 7.97 15.14 -1.04
N THR A 60 8.09 13.81 -1.12
CA THR A 60 7.25 12.87 -0.40
C THR A 60 8.08 11.85 0.38
N ILE A 61 7.63 11.51 1.59
CA ILE A 61 8.25 10.50 2.45
C ILE A 61 7.18 9.48 2.85
N GLY A 62 7.37 8.23 2.46
CA GLY A 62 6.57 7.11 2.96
C GLY A 62 7.11 6.64 4.32
N ALA A 63 6.27 6.60 5.34
CA ALA A 63 6.63 6.15 6.67
C ALA A 63 5.75 4.99 7.10
N MET A 64 6.22 3.76 6.89
CA MET A 64 5.47 2.54 7.17
C MET A 64 5.65 2.14 8.63
N PRO A 65 4.58 2.17 9.46
CA PRO A 65 4.67 1.86 10.88
C PRO A 65 4.74 0.36 11.19
N GLY A 66 4.47 -0.50 10.21
CA GLY A 66 4.47 -1.95 10.38
C GLY A 66 4.05 -2.70 9.12
N PRO A 67 3.73 -4.00 9.23
CA PRO A 67 3.31 -4.84 8.12
C PRO A 67 1.95 -4.41 7.55
N GLY A 68 1.69 -4.72 6.28
CA GLY A 68 0.40 -4.46 5.65
C GLY A 68 0.40 -4.63 4.14
N PHE A 69 -0.80 -4.40 3.57
CA PHE A 69 -1.04 -4.43 2.13
C PHE A 69 -0.87 -3.04 1.51
N HIS A 70 -0.99 -2.95 0.19
CA HIS A 70 -0.85 -1.68 -0.56
C HIS A 70 0.39 -0.87 -0.13
N TRP A 71 1.45 -1.61 0.21
CA TRP A 71 2.77 -1.07 0.53
C TRP A 71 3.37 -0.28 -0.65
N ASP A 72 2.92 -0.58 -1.85
CA ASP A 72 3.21 0.14 -3.09
C ASP A 72 2.98 1.63 -2.94
N SER A 73 1.90 2.03 -2.26
CA SER A 73 1.58 3.44 -2.02
C SER A 73 2.68 4.19 -1.24
N ALA A 74 3.33 3.54 -0.27
CA ALA A 74 4.49 4.11 0.41
C ALA A 74 5.71 4.20 -0.50
N MET A 75 5.88 3.22 -1.40
CA MET A 75 7.02 3.16 -2.33
C MET A 75 6.88 4.10 -3.54
N LEU A 76 5.70 4.72 -3.73
CA LEU A 76 5.51 5.83 -4.66
C LEU A 76 6.17 7.13 -4.17
N CYS A 77 6.52 7.21 -2.90
CA CYS A 77 7.21 8.36 -2.31
C CYS A 77 8.67 8.44 -2.76
N ASP A 78 9.27 9.64 -2.67
CA ASP A 78 10.67 9.84 -3.03
C ASP A 78 11.63 9.07 -2.10
N VAL A 79 11.24 8.93 -0.84
CA VAL A 79 11.94 8.16 0.19
C VAL A 79 10.93 7.32 0.96
N THR A 80 11.28 6.07 1.25
CA THR A 80 10.45 5.18 2.04
C THR A 80 11.21 4.67 3.25
N ILE A 81 10.60 4.80 4.43
CA ILE A 81 11.09 4.30 5.70
C ILE A 81 10.12 3.24 6.20
N CYS A 82 10.62 2.17 6.75
CA CYS A 82 9.77 1.19 7.43
C CYS A 82 10.33 0.80 8.79
N THR A 83 9.49 0.22 9.64
CA THR A 83 9.93 -0.35 10.91
C THR A 83 10.52 -1.74 10.71
N GLU A 84 11.35 -2.20 11.67
CA GLU A 84 12.06 -3.47 11.64
C GLU A 84 11.13 -4.70 11.57
N ASP A 85 9.90 -4.56 12.04
CA ASP A 85 8.86 -5.60 12.01
C ASP A 85 7.99 -5.54 10.74
N THR A 86 8.22 -4.59 9.83
CA THR A 86 7.49 -4.47 8.58
C THR A 86 7.73 -5.69 7.69
N LYS A 87 6.64 -6.20 7.14
CA LYS A 87 6.64 -7.26 6.11
C LYS A 87 5.64 -6.87 5.05
N ILE A 88 6.00 -7.15 3.82
CA ILE A 88 5.16 -6.89 2.65
C ILE A 88 4.99 -8.15 1.81
N GLU A 89 3.89 -8.25 1.09
CA GLU A 89 3.63 -9.33 0.13
C GLU A 89 2.69 -8.82 -0.96
N VAL A 90 2.55 -9.60 -2.04
CA VAL A 90 1.57 -9.37 -3.09
C VAL A 90 0.46 -10.41 -2.96
N PRO A 91 -0.65 -10.11 -2.28
CA PRO A 91 -1.64 -11.13 -1.88
C PRO A 91 -2.60 -11.54 -3.00
N HIS A 92 -2.58 -10.89 -4.15
CA HIS A 92 -3.55 -11.05 -5.23
C HIS A 92 -3.77 -12.50 -5.65
N ALA A 93 -2.69 -13.29 -5.82
CA ALA A 93 -2.82 -14.69 -6.21
C ALA A 93 -3.56 -15.54 -5.18
N GLN A 94 -3.51 -15.18 -3.90
CA GLN A 94 -4.27 -15.83 -2.82
C GLN A 94 -5.76 -15.59 -2.99
N GLY A 95 -6.15 -14.39 -3.41
CA GLY A 95 -7.51 -14.03 -3.75
C GLY A 95 -7.95 -14.47 -5.15
N GLY A 96 -7.07 -15.16 -5.91
CA GLY A 96 -7.33 -15.53 -7.31
C GLY A 96 -7.39 -14.32 -8.25
N LEU A 97 -6.69 -13.25 -7.90
CA LEU A 97 -6.59 -12.01 -8.67
C LEU A 97 -5.21 -11.87 -9.29
N VAL A 98 -5.10 -10.93 -10.21
CA VAL A 98 -3.82 -10.49 -10.80
C VAL A 98 -3.44 -9.15 -10.17
N PRO A 99 -2.18 -8.92 -9.79
CA PRO A 99 -1.75 -7.64 -9.21
C PRO A 99 -1.64 -6.56 -10.29
N GLY A 100 -2.76 -5.94 -10.62
CA GLY A 100 -2.88 -4.93 -11.67
C GLY A 100 -2.91 -3.48 -11.17
N ASP A 101 -2.94 -3.29 -9.86
CA ASP A 101 -2.96 -2.01 -9.16
C ASP A 101 -1.61 -1.25 -9.16
N GLY A 102 -0.61 -1.75 -9.86
CA GLY A 102 0.75 -1.21 -9.92
C GLY A 102 1.76 -1.97 -9.06
N MET A 103 1.30 -2.77 -8.10
CA MET A 103 2.14 -3.50 -7.16
C MET A 103 3.09 -4.48 -7.88
N GLY A 104 2.59 -5.20 -8.88
CA GLY A 104 3.40 -6.11 -9.71
C GLY A 104 4.49 -5.38 -10.48
N LEU A 105 4.17 -4.23 -11.07
CA LEU A 105 5.15 -3.38 -11.78
C LEU A 105 6.25 -2.88 -10.85
N MET A 106 5.88 -2.45 -9.64
CA MET A 106 6.87 -1.96 -8.65
C MET A 106 7.79 -3.07 -8.17
N PHE A 107 7.27 -4.29 -7.93
CA PHE A 107 8.11 -5.43 -7.60
C PHE A 107 9.13 -5.74 -8.69
N GLN A 108 8.71 -5.73 -9.96
CA GLN A 108 9.62 -5.93 -11.09
C GLN A 108 10.64 -4.79 -11.22
N HIS A 109 10.20 -3.56 -10.98
CA HIS A 109 11.08 -2.38 -11.08
C HIS A 109 12.19 -2.40 -10.02
N TYR A 110 11.83 -2.61 -8.75
CA TYR A 110 12.79 -2.57 -7.66
C TYR A 110 13.64 -3.85 -7.53
N LEU A 111 13.06 -5.03 -7.78
CA LEU A 111 13.73 -6.32 -7.60
C LEU A 111 14.34 -6.89 -8.88
N GLY A 112 14.01 -6.29 -10.01
CA GLY A 112 14.27 -6.87 -11.34
C GLY A 112 13.28 -8.01 -11.65
N THR A 113 13.10 -8.28 -12.94
CA THR A 113 12.03 -9.15 -13.45
C THR A 113 11.98 -10.53 -12.78
N LYS A 114 13.10 -11.20 -12.61
CA LYS A 114 13.10 -12.59 -12.10
C LYS A 114 12.75 -12.67 -10.62
N LYS A 115 13.37 -11.84 -9.79
CA LYS A 115 13.07 -11.82 -8.35
C LYS A 115 11.68 -11.26 -8.09
N GLY A 116 11.29 -10.17 -8.76
CA GLY A 116 9.96 -9.58 -8.65
C GLY A 116 8.87 -10.60 -9.01
N ASN A 117 8.99 -11.29 -10.16
CA ASN A 117 8.05 -12.33 -10.56
C ASN A 117 7.97 -13.48 -9.54
N TYR A 118 9.13 -13.92 -9.02
CA TYR A 118 9.15 -15.00 -8.05
C TYR A 118 8.36 -14.64 -6.80
N TYR A 119 8.62 -13.49 -6.19
CA TYR A 119 7.91 -13.05 -5.00
C TYR A 119 6.44 -12.74 -5.26
N MET A 120 6.11 -12.11 -6.38
CA MET A 120 4.75 -11.82 -6.80
C MET A 120 3.93 -13.10 -7.00
N MET A 121 4.45 -14.07 -7.76
CA MET A 121 3.71 -15.28 -8.12
C MET A 121 3.68 -16.33 -7.02
N THR A 122 4.62 -16.30 -6.08
CA THR A 122 4.65 -17.19 -4.92
C THR A 122 4.06 -16.54 -3.67
N THR A 123 3.69 -15.27 -3.73
CA THR A 123 3.14 -14.45 -2.63
C THR A 123 3.97 -14.53 -1.35
N ARG A 124 5.29 -14.71 -1.50
CA ARG A 124 6.20 -14.76 -0.36
C ARG A 124 6.36 -13.38 0.27
N GLN A 125 6.44 -13.39 1.59
CA GLN A 125 6.71 -12.16 2.33
C GLN A 125 8.15 -11.70 2.10
N VAL A 126 8.31 -10.38 2.04
CA VAL A 126 9.60 -9.68 2.05
C VAL A 126 9.72 -8.94 3.38
N THR A 127 10.76 -9.23 4.13
CA THR A 127 11.01 -8.64 5.45
C THR A 127 11.72 -7.28 5.34
N ALA A 128 11.66 -6.45 6.39
CA ALA A 128 12.31 -5.15 6.43
C ALA A 128 13.82 -5.21 6.09
N PRO A 129 14.63 -6.14 6.64
CA PRO A 129 16.04 -6.29 6.23
C PRO A 129 16.22 -6.60 4.75
N GLN A 130 15.34 -7.46 4.17
CA GLN A 130 15.37 -7.76 2.74
C GLN A 130 14.98 -6.56 1.90
N MET A 131 13.97 -5.79 2.33
CA MET A 131 13.58 -4.57 1.65
C MET A 131 14.71 -3.56 1.59
N LEU A 132 15.48 -3.39 2.66
CA LEU A 132 16.63 -2.50 2.70
C LEU A 132 17.76 -3.03 1.79
N GLU A 133 18.09 -4.31 1.93
CA GLU A 133 19.15 -4.95 1.10
C GLU A 133 18.85 -4.85 -0.41
N TRP A 134 17.56 -5.00 -0.78
CA TRP A 134 17.16 -5.02 -2.18
C TRP A 134 16.76 -3.64 -2.74
N GLY A 135 16.79 -2.61 -1.90
CA GLY A 135 16.53 -1.24 -2.32
C GLY A 135 15.04 -0.89 -2.51
N LEU A 136 14.13 -1.64 -1.85
CA LEU A 136 12.71 -1.27 -1.82
C LEU A 136 12.43 -0.14 -0.84
N VAL A 137 13.21 -0.06 0.25
CA VAL A 137 13.10 1.01 1.23
C VAL A 137 14.45 1.70 1.43
N SER A 138 14.40 2.95 1.84
CA SER A 138 15.59 3.78 2.06
C SER A 138 16.22 3.56 3.43
N GLU A 139 15.41 3.33 4.45
CA GLU A 139 15.84 3.11 5.84
C GLU A 139 14.92 2.12 6.54
N VAL A 140 15.48 1.37 7.49
CA VAL A 140 14.75 0.57 8.48
C VAL A 140 15.03 1.14 9.85
N VAL A 141 13.98 1.37 10.64
CA VAL A 141 14.06 1.97 11.96
C VAL A 141 13.38 1.07 13.01
N PRO A 142 13.66 1.25 14.31
CA PRO A 142 12.95 0.53 15.36
C PRO A 142 11.43 0.75 15.30
N LYS A 143 10.67 -0.23 15.81
CA LYS A 143 9.21 -0.15 15.88
C LYS A 143 8.76 1.17 16.54
N GLY A 144 7.73 1.79 15.95
CA GLY A 144 7.16 3.06 16.40
C GLY A 144 8.00 4.31 16.06
N LYS A 145 9.09 4.17 15.27
CA LYS A 145 9.98 5.28 14.93
C LYS A 145 9.89 5.79 13.49
N ALA A 146 9.07 5.19 12.65
CA ALA A 146 9.00 5.54 11.23
C ALA A 146 8.58 7.00 11.00
N VAL A 147 7.53 7.45 11.68
CA VAL A 147 7.01 8.83 11.53
C VAL A 147 7.98 9.86 12.12
N GLU A 148 8.56 9.59 13.30
CA GLU A 148 9.57 10.45 13.90
C GLU A 148 10.76 10.65 12.95
N ARG A 149 11.24 9.56 12.34
CA ARG A 149 12.33 9.59 11.38
C ARG A 149 11.97 10.36 10.11
N ALA A 150 10.74 10.20 9.62
CA ALA A 150 10.24 10.95 8.47
C ALA A 150 10.26 12.48 8.74
N TRP A 151 9.87 12.91 9.94
CA TRP A 151 9.97 14.31 10.34
C TRP A 151 11.41 14.82 10.41
N GLU A 152 12.36 14.00 10.86
CA GLU A 152 13.78 14.39 10.84
C GLU A 152 14.27 14.63 9.42
N ILE A 153 13.91 13.75 8.46
CA ILE A 153 14.26 13.92 7.05
C ILE A 153 13.57 15.15 6.46
N ALA A 154 12.29 15.36 6.76
CA ALA A 154 11.57 16.54 6.31
C ALA A 154 12.24 17.84 6.78
N ARG A 155 12.64 17.91 8.07
CA ARG A 155 13.39 19.06 8.60
C ARG A 155 14.75 19.25 7.89
N MET A 156 15.43 18.16 7.58
CA MET A 156 16.68 18.22 6.80
C MET A 156 16.43 18.78 5.40
N TRP A 157 15.38 18.32 4.73
CA TRP A 157 15.02 18.80 3.40
C TRP A 157 14.57 20.27 3.38
N LYS A 158 13.92 20.75 4.42
CA LYS A 158 13.55 22.18 4.54
C LYS A 158 14.74 23.14 4.52
N ARG A 159 15.97 22.66 4.78
CA ARG A 159 17.20 23.48 4.64
C ARG A 159 17.59 23.76 3.19
N MET A 160 17.05 22.98 2.25
CA MET A 160 17.25 23.25 0.82
C MET A 160 16.24 24.33 0.34
N PRO A 161 16.60 25.15 -0.66
CA PRO A 161 15.65 26.01 -1.32
C PRO A 161 14.42 25.22 -1.81
N TYR A 162 13.24 25.83 -1.71
CA TYR A 162 11.96 25.20 -2.07
C TYR A 162 11.98 24.61 -3.49
N GLU A 163 12.42 25.41 -4.46
CA GLU A 163 12.44 25.01 -5.85
C GLU A 163 13.39 23.84 -6.10
N ASN A 164 14.53 23.82 -5.41
CA ASN A 164 15.53 22.74 -5.58
C ASN A 164 14.95 21.40 -5.13
N ARG A 165 14.33 21.34 -3.95
CA ARG A 165 13.75 20.09 -3.46
C ARG A 165 12.57 19.60 -4.31
N CYS A 166 11.74 20.52 -4.82
CA CYS A 166 10.64 20.16 -5.72
C CYS A 166 11.16 19.61 -7.06
N ILE A 167 12.16 20.26 -7.65
CA ILE A 167 12.78 19.80 -8.91
C ILE A 167 13.49 18.44 -8.70
N MET A 168 14.18 18.26 -7.57
CA MET A 168 14.82 16.98 -7.23
C MET A 168 13.78 15.86 -7.10
N SER A 169 12.65 16.10 -6.42
CA SER A 169 11.56 15.14 -6.31
C SER A 169 11.01 14.75 -7.70
N ASN A 170 10.74 15.72 -8.56
CA ASN A 170 10.27 15.45 -9.92
C ASN A 170 11.28 14.63 -10.75
N LEU A 171 12.58 14.86 -10.57
CA LEU A 171 13.61 14.05 -11.22
C LEU A 171 13.69 12.64 -10.64
N ALA A 172 13.56 12.51 -9.32
CA ALA A 172 13.57 11.21 -8.62
C ALA A 172 12.40 10.31 -9.05
N LYS A 173 11.21 10.87 -9.26
CA LYS A 173 10.02 10.15 -9.72
C LYS A 173 10.06 9.75 -11.20
N ARG A 174 10.98 10.29 -11.99
CA ARG A 174 11.02 10.06 -13.44
C ARG A 174 11.03 8.59 -13.88
N PRO A 175 11.75 7.67 -13.21
CA PRO A 175 11.71 6.25 -13.58
C PRO A 175 10.31 5.64 -13.40
N LEU A 176 9.62 5.94 -12.29
CA LEU A 176 8.25 5.49 -12.03
C LEU A 176 7.25 6.11 -13.01
N MET A 177 7.40 7.40 -13.34
CA MET A 177 6.58 8.05 -14.35
C MET A 177 6.62 7.30 -15.68
N LYS A 178 7.82 6.92 -16.15
CA LYS A 178 7.97 6.17 -17.39
C LYS A 178 7.30 4.80 -17.30
N LEU A 179 7.57 4.06 -16.22
CA LEU A 179 7.00 2.74 -16.00
C LEU A 179 5.47 2.76 -16.04
N PHE A 180 4.86 3.66 -15.29
CA PHE A 180 3.41 3.74 -15.20
C PHE A 180 2.74 4.30 -16.45
N MET A 181 3.39 5.20 -17.17
CA MET A 181 2.89 5.65 -18.47
C MET A 181 2.81 4.53 -19.49
N GLU A 182 3.77 3.61 -19.48
CA GLU A 182 3.84 2.52 -20.45
C GLU A 182 2.91 1.37 -20.09
N ASP A 183 2.88 0.91 -18.85
CA ASP A 183 2.33 -0.39 -18.50
C ASP A 183 1.14 -0.38 -17.52
N LEU A 184 0.92 0.71 -16.76
CA LEU A 184 -0.08 0.69 -15.68
C LEU A 184 -1.48 0.30 -16.17
N LYS A 185 -1.95 0.87 -17.28
CA LYS A 185 -3.29 0.59 -17.78
C LYS A 185 -3.45 -0.85 -18.28
N LEU A 186 -2.40 -1.44 -18.84
CA LEU A 186 -2.41 -2.86 -19.21
C LEU A 186 -2.57 -3.74 -17.96
N HIS A 187 -1.83 -3.42 -16.89
CA HIS A 187 -1.92 -4.13 -15.63
C HIS A 187 -3.31 -4.00 -14.99
N THR A 188 -3.84 -2.78 -14.90
CA THR A 188 -5.18 -2.51 -14.39
C THR A 188 -6.26 -3.28 -15.17
N VAL A 189 -6.23 -3.25 -16.50
CA VAL A 189 -7.19 -4.00 -17.32
C VAL A 189 -7.05 -5.51 -17.12
N SER A 190 -5.83 -6.01 -16.94
CA SER A 190 -5.60 -7.45 -16.69
C SER A 190 -6.20 -7.90 -15.35
N GLU A 191 -6.08 -7.10 -14.31
CA GLU A 191 -6.74 -7.36 -13.03
C GLU A 191 -8.26 -7.32 -13.14
N GLN A 192 -8.80 -6.29 -13.82
CA GLN A 192 -10.23 -6.18 -14.09
C GLN A 192 -10.77 -7.38 -14.86
N TYR A 193 -10.04 -7.82 -15.89
CA TYR A 193 -10.44 -8.99 -16.67
C TYR A 193 -10.44 -10.26 -15.81
N ALA A 194 -9.42 -10.48 -15.00
CA ALA A 194 -9.38 -11.60 -14.06
C ALA A 194 -10.56 -11.55 -13.06
N SER A 195 -10.86 -10.37 -12.53
CA SER A 195 -12.00 -10.15 -11.65
C SER A 195 -13.34 -10.45 -12.32
N LEU A 196 -13.53 -10.02 -13.58
CA LEU A 196 -14.74 -10.33 -14.38
C LEU A 196 -14.93 -11.83 -14.61
N LEU A 197 -13.85 -12.57 -14.88
CA LEU A 197 -13.92 -14.02 -15.01
C LEU A 197 -14.41 -14.67 -13.71
N ARG A 198 -13.96 -14.17 -12.56
CA ARG A 198 -14.40 -14.65 -11.26
C ARG A 198 -15.86 -14.32 -10.97
N VAL A 199 -16.32 -13.11 -11.35
CA VAL A 199 -17.75 -12.77 -11.30
C VAL A 199 -18.57 -13.74 -12.16
N ALA A 200 -18.13 -14.02 -13.39
CA ALA A 200 -18.79 -14.95 -14.30
C ALA A 200 -18.81 -16.39 -13.76
N GLU A 201 -17.81 -16.77 -12.98
CA GLU A 201 -17.75 -18.07 -12.29
C GLU A 201 -18.54 -18.10 -10.96
N GLY A 202 -19.09 -16.97 -10.52
CA GLY A 202 -19.74 -16.83 -9.20
C GLY A 202 -18.78 -16.93 -8.03
N THR A 203 -17.48 -16.67 -8.25
CA THR A 203 -16.42 -16.78 -7.24
C THR A 203 -15.87 -15.43 -6.77
N LEU A 204 -16.39 -14.33 -7.31
CA LEU A 204 -16.17 -12.97 -6.81
C LEU A 204 -17.53 -12.45 -6.35
N GLY A 205 -17.68 -12.24 -5.09
CA GLY A 205 -18.88 -11.74 -4.46
C GLY A 205 -18.55 -11.05 -3.15
N ASP A 206 -19.56 -10.83 -2.33
CA ASP A 206 -19.30 -10.43 -0.95
C ASP A 206 -18.36 -11.46 -0.29
N GLU A 207 -17.65 -11.05 0.74
CA GLU A 207 -16.69 -11.92 1.44
C GLU A 207 -17.35 -13.22 1.93
N ASN A 208 -18.65 -13.19 2.21
CA ASN A 208 -19.39 -14.37 2.65
C ASN A 208 -19.68 -15.32 1.51
N SER A 209 -19.97 -14.84 0.29
CA SER A 209 -20.24 -15.72 -0.84
C SER A 209 -18.95 -16.34 -1.39
N ALA A 210 -17.86 -15.58 -1.47
CA ALA A 210 -16.58 -16.09 -1.92
C ALA A 210 -15.95 -17.09 -0.93
N GLN A 211 -16.13 -16.88 0.37
CA GLN A 211 -15.67 -17.80 1.42
C GLN A 211 -16.52 -19.08 1.51
N GLN A 212 -17.75 -19.06 1.02
CA GLN A 212 -18.65 -20.21 1.04
C GLN A 212 -18.60 -21.05 -0.26
N ASP A 213 -17.95 -20.54 -1.31
CA ASP A 213 -17.77 -21.30 -2.55
C ASP A 213 -16.71 -22.40 -2.35
N GLU A 214 -17.17 -23.65 -2.38
CA GLU A 214 -16.30 -24.83 -2.24
C GLU A 214 -15.13 -24.84 -3.22
N LYS A 215 -15.37 -24.36 -4.44
CA LYS A 215 -14.36 -24.28 -5.50
C LYS A 215 -13.28 -23.24 -5.17
N TYR A 216 -13.68 -22.10 -4.58
CA TYR A 216 -12.76 -21.08 -4.13
C TYR A 216 -11.95 -21.55 -2.91
N ILE A 217 -12.63 -22.11 -1.91
CA ILE A 217 -12.01 -22.68 -0.70
C ILE A 217 -11.01 -23.79 -1.07
N SER A 218 -11.37 -24.66 -2.02
CA SER A 218 -10.46 -25.67 -2.53
C SER A 218 -9.18 -25.06 -3.12
N ARG A 219 -9.29 -24.07 -4.00
CA ARG A 219 -8.13 -23.40 -4.60
C ARG A 219 -7.25 -22.72 -3.55
N VAL A 220 -7.84 -22.02 -2.58
CA VAL A 220 -7.11 -21.40 -1.48
C VAL A 220 -6.40 -22.44 -0.63
N ASN A 221 -7.08 -23.54 -0.32
CA ASN A 221 -6.49 -24.63 0.45
C ASN A 221 -5.35 -25.33 -0.31
N ASP A 222 -5.51 -25.55 -1.61
CA ASP A 222 -4.45 -26.11 -2.46
C ASP A 222 -3.22 -25.21 -2.46
N TYR A 223 -3.42 -23.91 -2.53
CA TYR A 223 -2.32 -22.95 -2.48
C TYR A 223 -1.66 -22.90 -1.10
N ARG A 224 -2.45 -22.90 -0.02
CA ARG A 224 -1.96 -22.99 1.36
C ARG A 224 -1.15 -24.27 1.56
N TYR A 225 -1.64 -25.39 1.03
CA TYR A 225 -0.93 -26.66 1.09
C TYR A 225 0.41 -26.61 0.35
N ALA A 226 0.42 -26.05 -0.85
CA ALA A 226 1.62 -25.93 -1.66
C ALA A 226 2.70 -25.02 -1.02
N THR A 227 2.29 -24.07 -0.17
CA THR A 227 3.20 -23.11 0.46
C THR A 227 3.56 -23.40 1.92
N LYS A 228 2.95 -24.44 2.52
CA LYS A 228 3.10 -24.77 3.94
C LYS A 228 4.54 -25.03 4.41
N ASP A 229 5.37 -25.58 3.52
CA ASP A 229 6.75 -25.94 3.78
C ASP A 229 7.75 -24.86 3.34
N MET A 230 7.26 -23.68 2.92
CA MET A 230 8.12 -22.56 2.58
C MET A 230 8.75 -21.96 3.84
N GLU A 231 9.98 -21.49 3.70
CA GLU A 231 10.75 -20.86 4.78
C GLU A 231 10.04 -19.62 5.36
N GLN A 232 9.20 -18.99 4.52
CA GLN A 232 8.29 -17.89 4.88
C GLN A 232 6.89 -18.26 4.36
N PRO A 233 6.11 -19.03 5.13
CA PRO A 233 4.74 -19.35 4.74
C PRO A 233 3.90 -18.08 4.64
N MET A 234 2.90 -18.11 3.77
CA MET A 234 1.97 -17.00 3.61
C MET A 234 1.25 -16.72 4.92
N ASN A 235 1.14 -15.45 5.25
CA ASN A 235 0.46 -15.02 6.48
C ASN A 235 -1.05 -14.89 6.27
N PHE A 236 -1.74 -16.02 6.17
CA PHE A 236 -3.20 -16.05 6.07
C PHE A 236 -3.92 -15.50 7.30
N GLU A 237 -3.26 -15.46 8.48
CA GLU A 237 -3.87 -14.88 9.68
C GLU A 237 -4.11 -13.38 9.54
N LEU A 238 -3.26 -12.68 8.81
CA LEU A 238 -3.50 -11.28 8.46
C LEU A 238 -4.75 -11.14 7.60
N TRP A 239 -4.91 -12.02 6.61
CA TRP A 239 -6.04 -12.01 5.68
C TRP A 239 -7.36 -12.43 6.35
N ASP A 240 -7.35 -13.55 7.08
CA ASP A 240 -8.56 -14.11 7.71
C ASP A 240 -9.13 -13.23 8.85
N GLY A 241 -8.35 -12.33 9.40
CA GLY A 241 -8.78 -11.44 10.50
C GLY A 241 -9.00 -9.97 10.11
N MET A 242 -8.72 -9.62 8.86
CA MET A 242 -8.69 -8.22 8.42
C MET A 242 -10.01 -7.45 8.59
N PRO A 243 -11.17 -7.92 8.10
CA PRO A 243 -12.40 -7.14 8.16
C PRO A 243 -12.88 -6.83 9.57
N LYS A 244 -12.56 -7.70 10.54
CA LYS A 244 -13.01 -7.55 11.93
C LYS A 244 -12.21 -6.51 12.71
N ARG A 245 -10.91 -6.41 12.42
CA ARG A 245 -9.98 -5.57 13.21
C ARG A 245 -10.13 -4.08 12.95
N ALA A 246 -10.37 -3.65 11.69
CA ALA A 246 -10.58 -2.23 11.41
C ALA A 246 -11.91 -1.75 11.97
N GLY A 247 -12.98 -2.51 11.76
CA GLY A 247 -14.28 -2.16 12.34
C GLY A 247 -14.23 -2.03 13.86
N GLU A 248 -13.45 -2.87 14.55
CA GLU A 248 -13.23 -2.76 15.99
C GLU A 248 -12.37 -1.55 16.36
N TRP A 249 -11.34 -1.26 15.59
CA TRP A 249 -10.47 -0.10 15.82
C TRP A 249 -11.23 1.21 15.62
N PHE A 250 -11.93 1.37 14.49
CA PHE A 250 -12.76 2.56 14.25
C PHE A 250 -13.83 2.77 15.32
N LYS A 251 -14.51 1.70 15.77
CA LYS A 251 -15.46 1.79 16.88
C LYS A 251 -14.80 2.26 18.18
N LYS A 252 -13.58 1.84 18.46
CA LYS A 252 -12.81 2.27 19.62
C LYS A 252 -12.38 3.72 19.54
N VAL A 253 -12.00 4.18 18.35
CA VAL A 253 -11.70 5.61 18.11
C VAL A 253 -12.97 6.45 18.25
N GLU A 254 -14.06 6.07 17.60
CA GLU A 254 -15.36 6.76 17.70
C GLU A 254 -15.93 6.79 19.12
N SER A 255 -15.73 5.73 19.90
CA SER A 255 -16.13 5.66 21.30
C SER A 255 -15.20 6.42 22.25
N GLY A 256 -14.05 6.88 21.79
CA GLY A 256 -13.04 7.53 22.62
C GLY A 256 -12.23 6.58 23.50
N GLU A 257 -12.35 5.25 23.29
CA GLU A 257 -11.54 4.25 24.01
C GLU A 257 -10.06 4.29 23.56
N ILE A 258 -9.83 4.64 22.30
CA ILE A 258 -8.48 4.89 21.74
C ILE A 258 -8.46 6.33 21.25
N GLU A 259 -7.50 7.09 21.78
CA GLU A 259 -7.20 8.42 21.25
C GLU A 259 -6.73 8.28 19.80
N ASN A 260 -7.32 9.05 18.88
CA ASN A 260 -6.84 9.06 17.51
C ASN A 260 -5.45 9.72 17.50
N PRO A 261 -4.36 8.98 17.31
CA PRO A 261 -3.01 9.54 17.43
C PRO A 261 -2.66 10.49 16.28
N TYR A 262 -3.59 10.68 15.34
CA TYR A 262 -3.40 11.47 14.11
C TYR A 262 -4.35 12.67 14.00
N VAL A 263 -5.16 12.93 15.02
CA VAL A 263 -5.74 14.26 15.21
C VAL A 263 -4.62 15.15 15.76
N PHE A 264 -3.83 15.68 14.86
CA PHE A 264 -2.98 16.81 15.19
C PHE A 264 -3.89 18.00 15.46
N GLU A 265 -4.25 18.23 16.72
CA GLU A 265 -4.67 19.56 17.10
C GLU A 265 -3.45 20.46 16.83
N HIS A 266 -3.62 21.48 16.03
CA HIS A 266 -2.59 22.50 15.78
C HIS A 266 -2.01 23.12 17.07
N SER A 267 -2.68 22.92 18.21
CA SER A 267 -2.26 23.32 19.54
C SER A 267 -1.12 22.48 20.16
N ASN A 268 -0.80 21.32 19.60
CA ASN A 268 0.25 20.41 20.06
C ASN A 268 1.44 20.30 19.10
N GLU A 269 1.54 21.23 18.14
CA GLU A 269 2.74 21.32 17.33
C GLU A 269 3.94 21.61 18.25
N PRO A 270 5.00 20.78 18.20
CA PRO A 270 6.18 21.03 18.98
C PRO A 270 6.72 22.44 18.67
N ASP A 271 7.23 23.16 19.66
CA ASP A 271 7.74 24.55 19.55
C ASP A 271 8.73 24.78 18.40
N TRP A 272 9.33 23.74 17.87
CA TRP A 272 10.23 23.81 16.72
C TRP A 272 9.49 24.01 15.38
N TYR A 273 8.18 23.73 15.29
CA TYR A 273 7.39 23.98 14.06
C TYR A 273 7.32 25.49 13.75
N ASN A 274 7.26 26.32 14.77
CA ASN A 274 7.21 27.78 14.66
C ASN A 274 8.60 28.43 14.66
N ALA A 275 9.68 27.68 14.72
CA ALA A 275 11.05 28.21 14.81
C ALA A 275 11.76 28.37 13.45
N PHE A 276 11.05 28.18 12.32
CA PHE A 276 11.63 28.33 10.97
C PHE A 276 10.82 29.23 10.07
#